data_f52a75928eb281ee7e47b296cd6adb41
#
_entry.id   f52a75928eb281ee7e47b296cd6adb41
#
_cell.length_a   1.000
_cell.length_b   1.000
_cell.length_c   1.000
_cell.angle_alpha   90.00
_cell.angle_beta   90.00
_cell.angle_gamma   90.00
#
_symmetry.space_group_name_H-M   'P 1'
#
loop_
_entity.id
_entity.type
_entity.pdbx_description
1 polymer ?
#
loop_
_entity_poly.entity_id
_entity_poly.type
_entity_poly.pdbx_seq_one_letter_code
_entity_poly.pdbx_strand_id
1 'polypeptide(L)'
;MTSLTIIGLALAGVAATLHLAFFVLESVLFRLPFGRHLFGVRAEADSAPLRLFAVNQGVYNLAIAIVVFVGIVLAAAEPGSIAGPAVVVAGCAVMVVAGAALALTAPPRLLPAALAQGIPPLLAIVTIVVGR
;
A
#
# COMPACT_ATOMS: atom_id res chain seq x y z
N MET A 1 -22.64 -3.15 10.02
CA MET A 1 -21.40 -2.31 10.07
C MET A 1 -21.78 -0.91 10.49
N THR A 2 -20.95 -0.28 11.36
CA THR A 2 -21.13 1.14 11.73
C THR A 2 -20.60 2.07 10.62
N SER A 3 -20.98 3.36 10.70
CA SER A 3 -20.45 4.37 9.77
C SER A 3 -18.92 4.46 9.82
N LEU A 4 -18.30 4.32 11.01
CA LEU A 4 -16.84 4.32 11.17
C LEU A 4 -16.19 3.12 10.47
N THR A 5 -16.78 1.94 10.56
CA THR A 5 -16.29 0.75 9.83
C THR A 5 -16.34 0.98 8.31
N ILE A 6 -17.42 1.57 7.79
CA ILE A 6 -17.57 1.87 6.36
C ILE A 6 -16.49 2.88 5.91
N ILE A 7 -16.26 3.93 6.68
CA ILE A 7 -15.19 4.91 6.41
C ILE A 7 -13.83 4.21 6.39
N GLY A 8 -13.58 3.32 7.35
CA GLY A 8 -12.34 2.56 7.41
C GLY A 8 -12.12 1.65 6.19
N LEU A 9 -13.16 0.97 5.72
CA LEU A 9 -13.09 0.15 4.50
C LEU A 9 -12.84 1.02 3.25
N ALA A 10 -13.43 2.21 3.18
CA ALA A 10 -13.16 3.15 2.09
C ALA A 10 -11.70 3.65 2.11
N LEU A 11 -11.17 4.01 3.28
CA LEU A 11 -9.75 4.38 3.45
C LEU A 11 -8.81 3.23 3.09
N ALA A 12 -9.15 1.99 3.47
CA ALA A 12 -8.40 0.81 3.06
C ALA A 12 -8.42 0.61 1.54
N GLY A 13 -9.54 0.87 0.88
CA GLY A 13 -9.65 0.85 -0.58
C GLY A 13 -8.74 1.89 -1.25
N VAL A 14 -8.67 3.10 -0.70
CA VAL A 14 -7.72 4.14 -1.15
C VAL A 14 -6.28 3.65 -0.96
N ALA A 15 -5.93 3.10 0.21
CA ALA A 15 -4.61 2.57 0.48
C ALA A 15 -4.22 1.45 -0.51
N ALA A 16 -5.11 0.50 -0.76
CA ALA A 16 -4.88 -0.58 -1.73
C ALA A 16 -4.69 -0.05 -3.15
N THR A 17 -5.46 0.96 -3.56
CA THR A 17 -5.31 1.60 -4.87
C THR A 17 -3.96 2.30 -5.02
N LEU A 18 -3.46 2.96 -3.97
CA LEU A 18 -2.12 3.55 -3.96
C LEU A 18 -1.04 2.47 -4.09
N HIS A 19 -1.21 1.31 -3.45
CA HIS A 19 -0.26 0.19 -3.59
C HIS A 19 -0.29 -0.43 -5.00
N LEU A 20 -1.45 -0.45 -5.68
CA LEU A 20 -1.50 -0.77 -7.11
C LEU A 20 -0.73 0.24 -7.97
N ALA A 21 -0.82 1.53 -7.65
CA ALA A 21 -0.03 2.55 -8.34
C ALA A 21 1.48 2.33 -8.12
N PHE A 22 1.92 2.00 -6.89
CA PHE A 22 3.31 1.63 -6.63
C PHE A 22 3.75 0.38 -7.41
N PHE A 23 2.91 -0.66 -7.49
CA PHE A 23 3.17 -1.80 -8.37
C PHE A 23 3.46 -1.37 -9.80
N VAL A 24 2.61 -0.52 -10.37
CA VAL A 24 2.80 -0.03 -11.75
C VAL A 24 4.10 0.77 -11.87
N LEU A 25 4.38 1.67 -10.92
CA LEU A 25 5.60 2.49 -10.92
C LEU A 25 6.88 1.62 -10.82
N GLU A 26 6.89 0.62 -9.96
CA GLU A 26 8.05 -0.19 -9.65
C GLU A 26 8.25 -1.35 -10.63
N SER A 27 7.18 -2.06 -11.02
CA SER A 27 7.29 -3.24 -11.87
C SER A 27 7.22 -2.92 -13.37
N VAL A 28 6.45 -1.89 -13.75
CA VAL A 28 6.21 -1.58 -15.16
C VAL A 28 7.00 -0.35 -15.61
N LEU A 29 6.82 0.78 -14.90
CA LEU A 29 7.37 2.07 -15.33
C LEU A 29 8.82 2.28 -14.91
N PHE A 30 9.36 1.53 -13.94
CA PHE A 30 10.76 1.65 -13.52
C PHE A 30 11.76 1.41 -14.66
N ARG A 31 11.38 0.64 -15.67
CA ARG A 31 12.20 0.42 -16.88
C ARG A 31 12.36 1.68 -17.74
N LEU A 32 11.45 2.65 -17.59
CA LEU A 32 11.47 3.91 -18.32
C LEU A 32 12.27 4.97 -17.56
N PRO A 33 12.92 5.91 -18.27
CA PRO A 33 13.66 7.02 -17.62
C PRO A 33 12.80 7.80 -16.61
N PHE A 34 11.53 8.06 -16.95
CA PHE A 34 10.57 8.74 -16.09
C PHE A 34 10.35 7.98 -14.76
N GLY A 35 10.10 6.66 -14.81
CA GLY A 35 9.90 5.85 -13.61
C GLY A 35 11.13 5.88 -12.69
N ARG A 36 12.32 5.70 -13.24
CA ARG A 36 13.58 5.80 -12.45
C ARG A 36 13.78 7.17 -11.82
N HIS A 37 13.44 8.23 -12.56
CA HIS A 37 13.57 9.60 -12.06
C HIS A 37 12.70 9.85 -10.81
N LEU A 38 11.48 9.29 -10.76
CA LEU A 38 10.59 9.39 -9.59
C LEU A 38 11.25 8.82 -8.32
N PHE A 39 12.03 7.75 -8.47
CA PHE A 39 12.79 7.15 -7.37
C PHE A 39 14.18 7.78 -7.19
N GLY A 40 14.52 8.79 -8.00
CA GLY A 40 15.81 9.47 -7.97
C GLY A 40 16.99 8.59 -8.41
N VAL A 41 16.73 7.60 -9.22
CA VAL A 41 17.75 6.71 -9.78
C VAL A 41 18.30 7.36 -11.05
N ARG A 42 19.64 7.61 -11.06
CA ARG A 42 20.34 8.14 -12.22
C ARG A 42 20.52 7.03 -13.26
N ALA A 43 20.70 7.43 -14.53
CA ALA A 43 20.90 6.48 -15.64
C ALA A 43 22.12 5.54 -15.42
N GLU A 44 23.19 6.08 -14.83
CA GLU A 44 24.42 5.33 -14.56
C GLU A 44 24.25 4.27 -13.46
N ALA A 45 23.26 4.45 -12.58
CA ALA A 45 22.93 3.52 -11.50
C ALA A 45 21.95 2.42 -11.94
N ASP A 46 21.41 2.51 -13.15
CA ASP A 46 20.46 1.53 -13.69
C ASP A 46 21.18 0.20 -13.98
N SER A 47 20.76 -0.84 -13.31
CA SER A 47 21.37 -2.17 -13.38
C SER A 47 20.35 -3.29 -13.35
N ALA A 48 20.70 -4.46 -13.87
CA ALA A 48 19.80 -5.62 -13.85
C ALA A 48 19.37 -6.03 -12.44
N PRO A 49 20.26 -6.09 -11.42
CA PRO A 49 19.83 -6.32 -10.05
C PRO A 49 18.83 -5.29 -9.53
N LEU A 50 19.07 -3.99 -9.78
CA LEU A 50 18.17 -2.93 -9.32
C LEU A 50 16.77 -3.07 -9.93
N ARG A 51 16.69 -3.38 -11.22
CA ARG A 51 15.41 -3.64 -11.90
C ARG A 51 14.71 -4.86 -11.34
N LEU A 52 15.45 -5.92 -11.00
CA LEU A 52 14.89 -7.11 -10.36
C LEU A 52 14.28 -6.78 -8.99
N PHE A 53 14.99 -6.01 -8.17
CA PHE A 53 14.48 -5.55 -6.87
C PHE A 53 13.24 -4.68 -7.04
N ALA A 54 13.22 -3.76 -8.00
CA ALA A 54 12.05 -2.92 -8.26
C ALA A 54 10.82 -3.75 -8.66
N VAL A 55 10.98 -4.72 -9.56
CA VAL A 55 9.88 -5.63 -9.94
C VAL A 55 9.39 -6.42 -8.74
N ASN A 56 10.30 -6.98 -7.93
CA ASN A 56 9.94 -7.76 -6.75
C ASN A 56 9.17 -6.90 -5.74
N GLN A 57 9.63 -5.68 -5.49
CA GLN A 57 8.96 -4.73 -4.60
C GLN A 57 7.56 -4.38 -5.11
N GLY A 58 7.41 -4.11 -6.40
CA GLY A 58 6.11 -3.84 -6.98
C GLY A 58 5.16 -5.04 -6.88
N VAL A 59 5.64 -6.27 -7.08
CA VAL A 59 4.81 -7.48 -6.91
C VAL A 59 4.34 -7.63 -5.46
N TYR A 60 5.15 -7.31 -4.45
CA TYR A 60 4.68 -7.26 -3.07
C TYR A 60 3.60 -6.20 -2.85
N ASN A 61 3.71 -5.02 -3.47
CA ASN A 61 2.67 -4.00 -3.44
C ASN A 61 1.35 -4.49 -4.06
N LEU A 62 1.42 -5.21 -5.19
CA LEU A 62 0.26 -5.84 -5.80
C LEU A 62 -0.38 -6.89 -4.88
N ALA A 63 0.42 -7.78 -4.31
CA ALA A 63 -0.07 -8.86 -3.45
C ALA A 63 -0.82 -8.31 -2.23
N ILE A 64 -0.25 -7.30 -1.54
CA ILE A 64 -0.90 -6.72 -0.36
C ILE A 64 -2.17 -5.94 -0.72
N ALA A 65 -2.21 -5.27 -1.89
CA ALA A 65 -3.42 -4.63 -2.39
C ALA A 65 -4.54 -5.64 -2.63
N ILE A 66 -4.23 -6.79 -3.24
CA ILE A 66 -5.18 -7.88 -3.45
C ILE A 66 -5.72 -8.38 -2.11
N VAL A 67 -4.87 -8.61 -1.10
CA VAL A 67 -5.30 -9.06 0.24
C VAL A 67 -6.30 -8.07 0.84
N VAL A 68 -6.03 -6.76 0.77
CA VAL A 68 -6.94 -5.73 1.30
C VAL A 68 -8.26 -5.71 0.53
N PHE A 69 -8.23 -5.77 -0.81
CA PHE A 69 -9.47 -5.83 -1.60
C PHE A 69 -10.30 -7.08 -1.30
N VAL A 70 -9.67 -8.24 -1.15
CA VAL A 70 -10.37 -9.46 -0.73
C VAL A 70 -11.03 -9.27 0.64
N GLY A 71 -10.32 -8.66 1.60
CA GLY A 71 -10.88 -8.35 2.91
C GLY A 71 -12.08 -7.41 2.84
N ILE A 72 -12.04 -6.39 1.97
CA ILE A 72 -13.16 -5.47 1.74
C ILE A 72 -14.37 -6.22 1.16
N VAL A 73 -14.15 -7.09 0.18
CA VAL A 73 -15.22 -7.91 -0.43
C VAL A 73 -15.85 -8.85 0.62
N LEU A 74 -15.04 -9.52 1.43
CA LEU A 74 -15.52 -10.37 2.53
C LEU A 74 -16.34 -9.57 3.56
N ALA A 75 -15.89 -8.36 3.93
CA ALA A 75 -16.61 -7.50 4.86
C ALA A 75 -17.96 -7.03 4.30
N ALA A 76 -18.04 -6.82 2.99
CA ALA A 76 -19.28 -6.44 2.32
C ALA A 76 -20.24 -7.62 2.14
N ALA A 77 -19.71 -8.82 1.85
CA ALA A 77 -20.51 -10.04 1.69
C ALA A 77 -21.11 -10.51 3.01
N GLU A 78 -20.37 -10.37 4.12
CA GLU A 78 -20.80 -10.83 5.46
C GLU A 78 -20.64 -9.69 6.49
N PRO A 79 -21.54 -8.70 6.52
CA PRO A 79 -21.39 -7.49 7.36
C PRO A 79 -21.32 -7.75 8.88
N GLY A 80 -21.77 -8.91 9.36
CA GLY A 80 -21.70 -9.34 10.76
C GLY A 80 -20.41 -10.12 11.11
N SER A 81 -19.64 -10.55 10.10
CA SER A 81 -18.42 -11.33 10.29
C SER A 81 -17.23 -10.45 10.69
N ILE A 82 -16.35 -11.00 11.52
CA ILE A 82 -15.07 -10.39 11.86
C ILE A 82 -14.00 -10.63 10.77
N ALA A 83 -14.17 -11.64 9.93
CA ALA A 83 -13.14 -12.12 9.02
C ALA A 83 -12.69 -11.05 8.01
N GLY A 84 -13.63 -10.43 7.31
CA GLY A 84 -13.31 -9.38 6.33
C GLY A 84 -12.52 -8.23 6.93
N PRO A 85 -13.04 -7.54 7.97
CA PRO A 85 -12.29 -6.47 8.64
C PRO A 85 -10.96 -6.90 9.25
N ALA A 86 -10.82 -8.14 9.75
CA ALA A 86 -9.54 -8.64 10.24
C ALA A 86 -8.49 -8.76 9.12
N VAL A 87 -8.89 -9.26 7.95
CA VAL A 87 -8.03 -9.33 6.77
C VAL A 87 -7.61 -7.93 6.31
N VAL A 88 -8.54 -6.96 6.27
CA VAL A 88 -8.25 -5.57 5.94
C VAL A 88 -7.23 -4.98 6.92
N VAL A 89 -7.45 -5.14 8.23
CA VAL A 89 -6.55 -4.61 9.28
C VAL A 89 -5.17 -5.22 9.15
N ALA A 90 -5.07 -6.54 8.93
CA ALA A 90 -3.78 -7.21 8.76
C ALA A 90 -3.02 -6.69 7.51
N GLY A 91 -3.71 -6.55 6.37
CA GLY A 91 -3.11 -5.99 5.15
C GLY A 91 -2.69 -4.53 5.33
N CYS A 92 -3.53 -3.70 5.93
CA CYS A 92 -3.21 -2.31 6.24
C CYS A 92 -2.03 -2.19 7.23
N ALA A 93 -1.89 -3.09 8.20
CA ALA A 93 -0.76 -3.09 9.12
C ALA A 93 0.58 -3.29 8.38
N VAL A 94 0.63 -4.20 7.40
CA VAL A 94 1.82 -4.37 6.54
C VAL A 94 2.14 -3.09 5.76
N MET A 95 1.12 -2.42 5.22
CA MET A 95 1.29 -1.13 4.50
C MET A 95 1.85 -0.03 5.42
N VAL A 96 1.37 0.06 6.67
CA VAL A 96 1.88 1.01 7.68
C VAL A 96 3.35 0.75 7.99
N VAL A 97 3.72 -0.52 8.21
CA VAL A 97 5.13 -0.91 8.47
C VAL A 97 6.02 -0.55 7.27
N ALA A 98 5.57 -0.83 6.05
CA ALA A 98 6.32 -0.49 4.84
C ALA A 98 6.48 1.05 4.68
N GLY A 99 5.41 1.81 4.92
CA GLY A 99 5.46 3.28 4.91
C GLY A 99 6.39 3.85 5.97
N ALA A 100 6.37 3.31 7.19
CA ALA A 100 7.29 3.70 8.27
C ALA A 100 8.74 3.37 7.91
N ALA A 101 9.01 2.18 7.38
CA ALA A 101 10.34 1.79 6.94
C ALA A 101 10.85 2.75 5.85
N LEU A 102 10.04 3.09 4.86
CA LEU A 102 10.40 4.05 3.82
C LEU A 102 10.68 5.44 4.41
N ALA A 103 9.87 5.93 5.34
CA ALA A 103 10.07 7.23 5.99
C ALA A 103 11.37 7.30 6.78
N LEU A 104 11.79 6.20 7.40
CA LEU A 104 12.99 6.13 8.23
C LEU A 104 14.29 5.92 7.44
N THR A 105 14.22 5.29 6.27
CA THR A 105 15.41 4.83 5.55
C THR A 105 15.67 5.60 4.24
N ALA A 106 14.63 6.18 3.66
CA ALA A 106 14.73 6.84 2.36
C ALA A 106 15.13 8.32 2.49
N PRO A 107 15.68 8.90 1.41
CA PRO A 107 15.99 10.33 1.40
C PRO A 107 14.71 11.18 1.51
N PRO A 108 14.79 12.40 2.07
CA PRO A 108 13.62 13.25 2.38
C PRO A 108 12.66 13.49 1.20
N ARG A 109 13.15 13.46 -0.03
CA ARG A 109 12.30 13.60 -1.24
C ARG A 109 11.25 12.51 -1.40
N LEU A 110 11.45 11.34 -0.77
CA LEU A 110 10.50 10.22 -0.80
C LEU A 110 9.53 10.24 0.39
N LEU A 111 9.65 11.19 1.31
CA LEU A 111 8.72 11.33 2.43
C LEU A 111 7.24 11.45 1.99
N PRO A 112 6.87 12.21 0.95
CA PRO A 112 5.48 12.22 0.47
C PRO A 112 4.97 10.83 0.06
N ALA A 113 5.81 10.01 -0.59
CA ALA A 113 5.47 8.65 -0.94
C ALA A 113 5.30 7.76 0.30
N ALA A 114 6.18 7.89 1.29
CA ALA A 114 6.07 7.18 2.56
C ALA A 114 4.79 7.52 3.32
N LEU A 115 4.41 8.81 3.37
CA LEU A 115 3.18 9.27 4.00
C LEU A 115 1.93 8.78 3.23
N ALA A 116 1.95 8.85 1.90
CA ALA A 116 0.87 8.31 1.07
C ALA A 116 0.68 6.79 1.27
N GLN A 117 1.77 6.06 1.50
CA GLN A 117 1.77 4.63 1.76
C GLN A 117 1.29 4.27 3.17
N GLY A 118 1.63 5.08 4.19
CA GLY A 118 1.41 4.74 5.60
C GLY A 118 0.17 5.38 6.23
N ILE A 119 -0.20 6.61 5.88
CA ILE A 119 -1.29 7.34 6.55
C ILE A 119 -2.68 6.76 6.22
N PRO A 120 -3.09 6.54 4.96
CA PRO A 120 -4.41 6.00 4.67
C PRO A 120 -4.68 4.64 5.33
N PRO A 121 -3.75 3.66 5.29
CA PRO A 121 -3.99 2.38 5.96
C PRO A 121 -3.98 2.51 7.49
N LEU A 122 -3.20 3.43 8.09
CA LEU A 122 -3.26 3.68 9.53
C LEU A 122 -4.64 4.21 9.95
N LEU A 123 -5.19 5.18 9.23
CA LEU A 123 -6.52 5.71 9.47
C LEU A 123 -7.60 4.63 9.26
N ALA A 124 -7.43 3.76 8.27
CA ALA A 124 -8.32 2.61 8.05
C ALA A 124 -8.34 1.68 9.27
N ILE A 125 -7.18 1.31 9.80
CA ILE A 125 -7.08 0.48 11.00
C ILE A 125 -7.82 1.13 12.18
N VAL A 126 -7.50 2.40 12.48
CA VAL A 126 -8.08 3.12 13.61
C VAL A 126 -9.60 3.16 13.50
N THR A 127 -10.13 3.56 12.34
CA THR A 127 -11.58 3.69 12.15
C THR A 127 -12.32 2.35 12.15
N ILE A 128 -11.70 1.27 11.64
CA ILE A 128 -12.26 -0.07 11.71
C ILE A 128 -12.28 -0.58 13.16
N VAL A 129 -11.19 -0.41 13.90
CA VAL A 129 -11.08 -0.92 15.28
C VAL A 129 -12.01 -0.16 16.23
N VAL A 130 -12.08 1.17 16.12
CA VAL A 130 -12.97 2.00 16.96
C VAL A 130 -14.43 1.83 16.57
N GLY A 131 -14.74 1.54 15.32
CA GLY A 131 -16.10 1.38 14.79
C GLY A 131 -16.72 0.01 15.05
N ARG A 132 -16.03 -0.89 15.71
CA ARG A 132 -16.51 -2.21 16.12
C ARG A 132 -16.88 -2.23 17.57
#